data_9a9b4089121afe3891ede90c8d435ddc
#
_entry.id   9a9b4089121afe3891ede90c8d435ddc
#
_cell.length_a   1.000
_cell.length_b   1.000
_cell.length_c   1.000
_cell.angle_alpha   90.00
_cell.angle_beta   90.00
_cell.angle_gamma   90.00
#
_symmetry.space_group_name_H-M   'P 1'
#
loop_
_entity.id
_entity.type
_entity.pdbx_description
1 polymer ?
#
loop_
_entity_poly.entity_id
_entity_poly.type
_entity_poly.pdbx_seq_one_letter_code
_entity_poly.pdbx_strand_id
1 'polypeptide(L)'
;MLFRSALIEKLCNQCSIHDARLMRRDVLVSGRVKSMNETIYYNVDAIQEAIAQNKQVAFRYFDWDFGGKRKYREKEYLASPYGLCQDHENCYLLAFSERHGITSYRVDRMTDIHLTETARIPCPELTGKALHEHAKRLFQMFSGDAVDVKMRFHKSLLNVVIDRFGKDTMLIPDGEEWFNFTVKVAISPMFLSWIIGFGAKAKILHPQSVADQCKQLCLEAMSQY
;
A
#
# COMPACT_ATOMS: atom_id res chain seq x y z
N MET A 1 -3.14 2.48 12.10
CA MET A 1 -3.45 2.24 13.53
C MET A 1 -2.51 2.97 14.48
N LEU A 2 -1.21 3.14 14.19
CA LEU A 2 -0.28 3.98 14.98
C LEU A 2 -0.74 5.44 15.06
N PHE A 3 -1.20 6.01 13.97
CA PHE A 3 -1.83 7.35 13.97
C PHE A 3 -3.06 7.42 14.89
N ARG A 4 -3.83 6.35 14.96
CA ARG A 4 -5.03 6.31 15.81
C ARG A 4 -4.66 6.21 17.29
N SER A 5 -3.64 5.43 17.68
CA SER A 5 -3.19 5.36 19.07
C SER A 5 -2.48 6.64 19.52
N ALA A 6 -1.62 7.23 18.69
CA ALA A 6 -0.97 8.51 19.00
C ALA A 6 -1.98 9.68 18.98
N LEU A 7 -2.98 9.64 18.10
CA LEU A 7 -4.08 10.62 18.12
C LEU A 7 -4.95 10.46 19.36
N ILE A 8 -5.26 9.22 19.75
CA ILE A 8 -6.01 8.91 20.98
C ILE A 8 -5.21 9.37 22.20
N GLU A 9 -3.89 9.13 22.26
CA GLU A 9 -3.05 9.64 23.35
C GLU A 9 -3.00 11.16 23.39
N LYS A 10 -2.84 11.83 22.24
CA LYS A 10 -2.91 13.31 22.18
C LYS A 10 -4.26 13.85 22.62
N LEU A 11 -5.36 13.23 22.20
CA LEU A 11 -6.70 13.60 22.62
C LEU A 11 -6.93 13.31 24.11
N CYS A 12 -6.44 12.18 24.62
CA CYS A 12 -6.50 11.83 26.04
C CYS A 12 -5.73 12.81 26.92
N ASN A 13 -4.66 13.42 26.41
CA ASN A 13 -3.88 14.43 27.12
C ASN A 13 -4.53 15.83 27.10
N GLN A 14 -5.55 16.03 26.27
CA GLN A 14 -6.28 17.30 26.14
C GLN A 14 -7.67 17.27 26.77
N CYS A 15 -8.13 16.11 27.28
CA CYS A 15 -9.42 15.96 27.90
C CYS A 15 -9.32 15.55 29.39
N SER A 16 -10.46 15.55 30.11
CA SER A 16 -10.49 15.14 31.47
C SER A 16 -10.03 13.70 31.70
N ILE A 17 -9.53 13.34 32.87
CA ILE A 17 -9.12 11.98 33.24
C ILE A 17 -10.26 10.96 33.04
N HIS A 18 -11.50 11.43 33.23
CA HIS A 18 -12.69 10.61 33.06
C HIS A 18 -12.94 10.27 31.56
N ASP A 19 -12.87 11.28 30.69
CA ASP A 19 -13.05 11.12 29.24
C ASP A 19 -11.89 10.34 28.63
N ALA A 20 -10.67 10.54 29.12
CA ALA A 20 -9.50 9.76 28.73
C ALA A 20 -9.65 8.26 29.07
N ARG A 21 -10.31 7.93 30.19
CA ARG A 21 -10.63 6.54 30.56
C ARG A 21 -11.70 5.93 29.65
N LEU A 22 -12.72 6.68 29.24
CA LEU A 22 -13.73 6.25 28.30
C LEU A 22 -13.14 5.99 26.91
N MET A 23 -12.34 6.90 26.39
CA MET A 23 -11.65 6.75 25.11
C MET A 23 -10.71 5.54 25.03
N ARG A 24 -10.09 5.14 26.14
CA ARG A 24 -9.20 3.97 26.23
C ARG A 24 -9.94 2.64 26.33
N ARG A 25 -11.18 2.63 26.83
CA ARG A 25 -11.94 1.37 27.05
C ARG A 25 -12.45 0.71 25.80
N ASP A 26 -12.73 1.47 24.73
CA ASP A 26 -13.44 0.96 23.55
C ASP A 26 -12.52 0.62 22.36
N VAL A 27 -11.18 0.67 22.55
CA VAL A 27 -10.23 0.36 21.48
C VAL A 27 -9.52 -0.96 21.75
N LEU A 28 -10.12 -2.05 21.29
CA LEU A 28 -9.45 -3.34 21.18
C LEU A 28 -8.39 -3.27 20.07
N VAL A 29 -7.12 -3.17 20.46
CA VAL A 29 -5.99 -3.33 19.55
C VAL A 29 -5.63 -4.81 19.53
N SER A 30 -6.07 -5.55 18.49
CA SER A 30 -5.63 -6.94 18.31
C SER A 30 -4.10 -6.98 18.17
N GLY A 31 -3.46 -7.84 19.00
CA GLY A 31 -2.00 -7.91 19.13
C GLY A 31 -1.29 -8.49 17.91
N ARG A 32 -1.36 -7.82 16.77
CA ARG A 32 -0.38 -8.05 15.71
C ARG A 32 0.95 -7.44 16.13
N VAL A 33 2.04 -8.14 15.91
CA VAL A 33 3.40 -7.62 16.07
C VAL A 33 3.52 -6.40 15.17
N LYS A 34 3.17 -5.23 15.71
CA LYS A 34 3.55 -3.97 15.09
C LYS A 34 5.06 -3.89 15.26
N SER A 35 5.77 -3.66 14.17
CA SER A 35 7.09 -3.09 14.29
C SER A 35 6.91 -1.78 15.10
N MET A 36 7.11 -1.85 16.41
CA MET A 36 7.16 -0.68 17.30
C MET A 36 8.46 0.05 16.97
N ASN A 37 8.51 0.58 15.75
CA ASN A 37 9.64 1.35 15.33
C ASN A 37 9.27 2.81 15.56
N GLU A 38 9.59 3.35 16.74
CA GLU A 38 9.50 4.79 17.00
C GLU A 38 10.26 5.58 15.92
N THR A 39 11.21 4.93 15.25
CA THR A 39 11.93 5.47 14.10
C THR A 39 11.05 5.74 12.87
N ILE A 40 9.83 5.20 12.76
CA ILE A 40 8.94 5.51 11.62
C ILE A 40 8.64 7.01 11.55
N TYR A 41 8.42 7.67 12.68
CA TYR A 41 8.15 9.11 12.71
C TYR A 41 9.35 9.90 12.21
N TYR A 42 10.55 9.56 12.68
CA TYR A 42 11.80 10.20 12.21
C TYR A 42 12.04 9.92 10.72
N ASN A 43 11.73 8.71 10.26
CA ASN A 43 11.85 8.38 8.84
C ASN A 43 10.87 9.20 7.99
N VAL A 44 9.63 9.37 8.44
CA VAL A 44 8.62 10.18 7.75
C VAL A 44 9.06 11.64 7.69
N ASP A 45 9.56 12.18 8.79
CA ASP A 45 10.02 13.58 8.87
C ASP A 45 11.21 13.81 7.90
N ALA A 46 12.21 12.92 7.91
CA ALA A 46 13.35 13.00 7.01
C ALA A 46 12.94 12.91 5.53
N ILE A 47 11.98 12.03 5.20
CA ILE A 47 11.44 11.90 3.84
C ILE A 47 10.71 13.20 3.44
N GLN A 48 9.87 13.76 4.31
CA GLN A 48 9.13 14.99 4.02
C GLN A 48 10.07 16.17 3.82
N GLU A 49 11.12 16.28 4.63
CA GLU A 49 12.16 17.29 4.48
C GLU A 49 12.88 17.16 3.12
N ALA A 50 13.26 15.94 2.73
CA ALA A 50 13.89 15.68 1.43
C ALA A 50 12.97 16.05 0.25
N ILE A 51 11.67 15.75 0.34
CA ILE A 51 10.67 16.15 -0.66
C ILE A 51 10.60 17.67 -0.75
N ALA A 52 10.54 18.37 0.40
CA ALA A 52 10.45 19.82 0.45
C ALA A 52 11.70 20.52 -0.11
N GLN A 53 12.88 19.95 0.14
CA GLN A 53 14.16 20.47 -0.36
C GLN A 53 14.53 19.98 -1.77
N ASN A 54 13.70 19.16 -2.43
CA ASN A 54 14.00 18.54 -3.73
C ASN A 54 15.33 17.78 -3.73
N LYS A 55 15.66 17.07 -2.64
CA LYS A 55 16.88 16.28 -2.49
C LYS A 55 16.57 14.79 -2.48
N GLN A 56 17.60 13.99 -2.77
CA GLN A 56 17.55 12.55 -2.63
C GLN A 56 17.72 12.16 -1.15
N VAL A 57 17.25 10.95 -0.83
CA VAL A 57 17.48 10.30 0.46
C VAL A 57 18.35 9.07 0.27
N ALA A 58 19.26 8.87 1.20
CA ALA A 58 19.98 7.62 1.36
C ALA A 58 19.47 6.88 2.60
N PHE A 59 19.40 5.56 2.54
CA PHE A 59 18.91 4.75 3.64
C PHE A 59 19.37 3.30 3.52
N ARG A 60 19.37 2.58 4.64
CA ARG A 60 19.50 1.13 4.66
C ARG A 60 18.13 0.46 4.72
N TYR A 61 18.01 -0.70 4.06
CA TYR A 61 16.75 -1.45 3.99
C TYR A 61 16.95 -2.85 4.55
N PHE A 62 16.01 -3.33 5.36
CA PHE A 62 16.09 -4.64 5.97
C PHE A 62 14.86 -5.50 5.70
N ASP A 63 15.08 -6.80 5.73
CA ASP A 63 14.04 -7.83 5.82
C ASP A 63 14.14 -8.51 7.20
N TRP A 64 13.08 -9.19 7.61
CA TRP A 64 13.12 -10.02 8.79
C TRP A 64 13.68 -11.40 8.45
N ASP A 65 14.57 -11.94 9.27
CA ASP A 65 14.99 -13.33 9.20
C ASP A 65 13.99 -14.27 9.94
N PHE A 66 14.20 -15.57 9.84
CA PHE A 66 13.37 -16.56 10.51
C PHE A 66 13.39 -16.46 12.06
N GLY A 67 14.41 -15.84 12.62
CA GLY A 67 14.54 -15.59 14.06
C GLY A 67 13.90 -14.27 14.51
N GLY A 68 13.23 -13.54 13.60
CA GLY A 68 12.66 -12.24 13.89
C GLY A 68 13.69 -11.12 14.06
N LYS A 69 14.92 -11.32 13.59
CA LYS A 69 15.98 -10.31 13.60
C LYS A 69 16.02 -9.56 12.26
N ARG A 70 16.50 -8.32 12.29
CA ARG A 70 16.67 -7.51 11.10
C ARG A 70 17.86 -8.03 10.29
N LYS A 71 17.60 -8.44 9.06
CA LYS A 71 18.62 -8.79 8.05
C LYS A 71 18.74 -7.65 7.06
N TYR A 72 19.80 -6.88 7.18
CA TYR A 72 20.05 -5.76 6.28
C TYR A 72 20.46 -6.26 4.90
N ARG A 73 19.95 -5.58 3.87
CA ARG A 73 20.44 -5.75 2.51
C ARG A 73 21.83 -5.09 2.41
N GLU A 74 22.72 -5.67 1.64
CA GLU A 74 24.16 -5.27 1.62
C GLU A 74 24.43 -3.85 1.14
N LYS A 75 23.48 -3.22 0.44
CA LYS A 75 23.69 -1.91 -0.17
C LYS A 75 22.84 -0.84 0.50
N GLU A 76 23.43 0.35 0.61
CA GLU A 76 22.68 1.56 0.84
C GLU A 76 21.83 1.89 -0.39
N TYR A 77 20.60 2.33 -0.16
CA TYR A 77 19.67 2.74 -1.19
C TYR A 77 19.75 4.25 -1.35
N LEU A 78 19.81 4.70 -2.60
CA LEU A 78 19.67 6.10 -2.97
C LEU A 78 18.40 6.24 -3.77
N ALA A 79 17.51 7.15 -3.35
CA ALA A 79 16.22 7.34 -3.98
C ALA A 79 15.79 8.81 -4.00
N SER A 80 15.07 9.17 -5.04
CA SER A 80 14.42 10.47 -5.21
C SER A 80 13.00 10.39 -4.67
N PRO A 81 12.67 10.96 -3.49
CA PRO A 81 11.38 10.83 -2.83
C PRO A 81 10.35 11.75 -3.49
N TYR A 82 9.11 11.26 -3.70
CA TYR A 82 8.03 12.01 -4.32
C TYR A 82 6.79 12.13 -3.45
N GLY A 83 6.49 11.12 -2.65
CA GLY A 83 5.34 11.15 -1.77
C GLY A 83 5.31 9.99 -0.80
N LEU A 84 4.53 10.16 0.26
CA LEU A 84 4.20 9.11 1.22
C LEU A 84 2.77 8.64 0.95
N CYS A 85 2.58 7.35 0.96
CA CYS A 85 1.28 6.73 0.77
C CYS A 85 0.99 5.75 1.91
N GLN A 86 -0.22 5.83 2.45
CA GLN A 86 -0.72 4.87 3.42
C GLN A 86 -1.53 3.81 2.68
N ASP A 87 -1.13 2.55 2.77
CA ASP A 87 -1.93 1.43 2.29
C ASP A 87 -2.11 0.41 3.42
N HIS A 88 -3.37 0.22 3.83
CA HIS A 88 -3.72 -0.54 5.03
C HIS A 88 -2.98 -0.01 6.28
N GLU A 89 -2.17 -0.85 6.90
CA GLU A 89 -1.43 -0.52 8.12
C GLU A 89 0.02 -0.06 7.85
N ASN A 90 0.44 0.00 6.59
CA ASN A 90 1.81 0.31 6.22
C ASN A 90 1.93 1.68 5.54
N CYS A 91 3.00 2.39 5.88
CA CYS A 91 3.41 3.61 5.20
C CYS A 91 4.47 3.28 4.15
N TYR A 92 4.30 3.81 2.95
CA TYR A 92 5.19 3.60 1.81
C TYR A 92 5.73 4.92 1.30
N LEU A 93 7.01 4.95 0.99
CA LEU A 93 7.64 5.99 0.21
C LEU A 93 7.51 5.65 -1.29
N LEU A 94 6.86 6.52 -2.06
CA LEU A 94 6.89 6.49 -3.52
C LEU A 94 8.11 7.28 -3.99
N ALA A 95 9.03 6.61 -4.65
CA ALA A 95 10.30 7.18 -5.06
C ALA A 95 10.73 6.69 -6.44
N PHE A 96 11.62 7.44 -7.06
CA PHE A 96 12.37 7.02 -8.24
C PHE A 96 13.82 6.74 -7.84
N SER A 97 14.38 5.66 -8.35
CA SER A 97 15.81 5.38 -8.28
C SER A 97 16.36 4.97 -9.64
N GLU A 98 17.59 5.34 -9.95
CA GLU A 98 18.22 4.96 -11.22
C GLU A 98 18.28 3.44 -11.41
N ARG A 99 18.43 2.71 -10.32
CA ARG A 99 18.58 1.25 -10.34
C ARG A 99 17.26 0.51 -10.53
N HIS A 100 16.15 1.02 -9.94
CA HIS A 100 14.89 0.28 -9.83
C HIS A 100 13.73 1.02 -10.50
N GLY A 101 13.96 2.20 -11.10
CA GLY A 101 12.89 3.03 -11.63
C GLY A 101 11.95 3.51 -10.52
N ILE A 102 10.66 3.59 -10.84
CA ILE A 102 9.60 3.94 -9.88
C ILE A 102 9.38 2.76 -8.93
N THR A 103 9.55 3.01 -7.65
CA THR A 103 9.53 1.96 -6.61
C THR A 103 8.82 2.45 -5.36
N SER A 104 8.17 1.53 -4.66
CA SER A 104 7.56 1.75 -3.35
C SER A 104 8.38 1.08 -2.27
N TYR A 105 8.85 1.85 -1.29
CA TYR A 105 9.61 1.34 -0.15
C TYR A 105 8.76 1.41 1.12
N ARG A 106 8.71 0.35 1.89
CA ARG A 106 8.06 0.36 3.21
C ARG A 106 8.89 1.19 4.18
N VAL A 107 8.30 2.24 4.74
CA VAL A 107 9.01 3.17 5.63
C VAL A 107 9.43 2.49 6.94
N ASP A 108 8.66 1.51 7.43
CA ASP A 108 8.97 0.73 8.63
C ASP A 108 10.17 -0.23 8.47
N ARG A 109 10.64 -0.44 7.22
CA ARG A 109 11.83 -1.25 6.89
C ARG A 109 13.06 -0.42 6.54
N MET A 110 12.96 0.89 6.63
CA MET A 110 14.06 1.82 6.39
C MET A 110 14.74 2.18 7.70
N THR A 111 16.06 2.26 7.69
CA THR A 111 16.89 2.74 8.81
C THR A 111 17.98 3.64 8.28
N ASP A 112 18.58 4.42 9.18
CA ASP A 112 19.72 5.31 8.89
C ASP A 112 19.41 6.27 7.73
N ILE A 113 18.15 6.73 7.67
CA ILE A 113 17.70 7.61 6.60
C ILE A 113 18.27 9.01 6.81
N HIS A 114 18.84 9.57 5.74
CA HIS A 114 19.34 10.92 5.75
C HIS A 114 19.23 11.59 4.37
N LEU A 115 19.15 12.91 4.38
CA LEU A 115 19.17 13.71 3.17
C LEU A 115 20.57 13.67 2.57
N THR A 116 20.63 13.63 1.25
CA THR A 116 21.90 13.80 0.52
C THR A 116 22.02 15.23 -0.03
N GLU A 117 23.21 15.61 -0.46
CA GLU A 117 23.39 16.88 -1.18
C GLU A 117 22.89 16.82 -2.64
N THR A 118 22.61 15.63 -3.14
CA THR A 118 22.19 15.40 -4.53
C THR A 118 20.74 15.82 -4.73
N ALA A 119 20.47 16.56 -5.81
CA ALA A 119 19.14 16.93 -6.20
C ALA A 119 18.29 15.72 -6.60
N ARG A 120 16.99 15.79 -6.34
CA ARG A 120 16.01 14.80 -6.77
C ARG A 120 16.00 14.67 -8.29
N ILE A 121 16.10 13.44 -8.80
CA ILE A 121 16.01 13.15 -10.23
C ILE A 121 14.57 13.42 -10.69
N PRO A 122 14.33 14.20 -11.74
CA PRO A 122 12.98 14.46 -12.26
C PRO A 122 12.29 13.17 -12.71
N CYS A 123 11.04 12.97 -12.26
CA CYS A 123 10.17 11.86 -12.67
C CYS A 123 8.75 12.40 -12.83
N PRO A 124 8.35 12.79 -14.06
CA PRO A 124 7.04 13.37 -14.34
C PRO A 124 5.87 12.47 -13.88
N GLU A 125 6.06 11.15 -13.94
CA GLU A 125 5.06 10.15 -13.56
C GLU A 125 4.75 10.16 -12.05
N LEU A 126 5.62 10.78 -11.25
CA LEU A 126 5.46 10.90 -9.80
C LEU A 126 5.21 12.33 -9.33
N THR A 127 4.73 13.22 -10.21
CA THR A 127 4.43 14.62 -9.86
C THR A 127 2.95 14.94 -9.93
N GLY A 128 2.46 15.77 -9.01
CA GLY A 128 1.10 16.30 -9.01
C GLY A 128 0.01 15.21 -9.13
N LYS A 129 -0.87 15.34 -10.13
CA LYS A 129 -1.95 14.37 -10.39
C LYS A 129 -1.40 13.00 -10.76
N ALA A 130 -0.27 12.91 -11.47
CA ALA A 130 0.33 11.66 -11.89
C ALA A 130 0.75 10.80 -10.69
N LEU A 131 1.30 11.40 -9.64
CA LEU A 131 1.61 10.70 -8.38
C LEU A 131 0.37 10.05 -7.76
N HIS A 132 -0.73 10.79 -7.70
CA HIS A 132 -1.99 10.30 -7.13
C HIS A 132 -2.58 9.15 -7.96
N GLU A 133 -2.57 9.30 -9.30
CA GLU A 133 -3.01 8.24 -10.21
C GLU A 133 -2.11 7.01 -10.13
N HIS A 134 -0.79 7.20 -9.99
CA HIS A 134 0.15 6.11 -9.81
C HIS A 134 -0.15 5.33 -8.51
N ALA A 135 -0.31 6.04 -7.38
CA ALA A 135 -0.64 5.44 -6.09
C ALA A 135 -1.97 4.64 -6.12
N LYS A 136 -3.00 5.16 -6.81
CA LYS A 136 -4.28 4.46 -6.98
C LYS A 136 -4.19 3.15 -7.77
N ARG A 137 -3.26 3.06 -8.73
CA ARG A 137 -3.08 1.87 -9.58
C ARG A 137 -2.38 0.74 -8.85
N LEU A 138 -1.62 1.04 -7.81
CA LEU A 138 -0.89 0.02 -7.05
C LEU A 138 -1.86 -0.76 -6.17
N PHE A 139 -1.86 -2.07 -6.30
CA PHE A 139 -2.61 -2.94 -5.41
C PHE A 139 -1.68 -3.41 -4.28
N GLN A 140 -1.96 -2.98 -3.05
CA GLN A 140 -1.10 -3.22 -1.88
C GLN A 140 0.37 -2.81 -2.12
N MET A 141 0.57 -1.71 -2.86
CA MET A 141 1.90 -1.16 -3.21
C MET A 141 2.83 -2.12 -3.96
N PHE A 142 2.28 -3.15 -4.62
CA PHE A 142 3.03 -3.96 -5.55
C PHE A 142 3.10 -3.30 -6.91
N SER A 143 4.30 -3.13 -7.44
CA SER A 143 4.55 -2.64 -8.79
C SER A 143 4.24 -3.71 -9.82
N GLY A 144 3.67 -3.30 -10.96
CA GLY A 144 3.37 -4.17 -12.09
C GLY A 144 2.82 -3.33 -13.25
N ASP A 145 2.68 -3.95 -14.41
CA ASP A 145 2.07 -3.29 -15.56
C ASP A 145 0.60 -2.97 -15.26
N ALA A 146 0.24 -1.69 -15.42
CA ALA A 146 -1.11 -1.22 -15.17
C ALA A 146 -2.00 -1.51 -16.39
N VAL A 147 -3.00 -2.35 -16.19
CA VAL A 147 -3.92 -2.83 -17.22
C VAL A 147 -5.36 -2.49 -16.83
N ASP A 148 -6.20 -2.19 -17.82
CA ASP A 148 -7.63 -2.06 -17.61
C ASP A 148 -8.25 -3.46 -17.47
N VAL A 149 -8.72 -3.77 -16.26
CA VAL A 149 -9.32 -5.07 -15.95
C VAL A 149 -10.83 -4.92 -15.78
N LYS A 150 -11.59 -5.60 -16.64
CA LYS A 150 -13.04 -5.72 -16.51
C LYS A 150 -13.37 -6.94 -15.66
N MET A 151 -14.16 -6.71 -14.63
CA MET A 151 -14.56 -7.74 -13.66
C MET A 151 -16.06 -7.80 -13.51
N ARG A 152 -16.57 -8.97 -13.10
CA ARG A 152 -17.95 -9.23 -12.72
C ARG A 152 -18.01 -9.66 -11.27
N PHE A 153 -18.75 -8.94 -10.46
CA PHE A 153 -18.88 -9.22 -9.03
C PHE A 153 -20.37 -9.39 -8.65
N HIS A 154 -20.60 -10.25 -7.66
CA HIS A 154 -21.92 -10.39 -7.05
C HIS A 154 -22.26 -9.14 -6.22
N LYS A 155 -23.53 -8.74 -6.18
CA LYS A 155 -24.01 -7.53 -5.50
C LYS A 155 -23.61 -7.43 -4.02
N SER A 156 -23.42 -8.55 -3.33
CA SER A 156 -22.96 -8.56 -1.93
C SER A 156 -21.56 -7.98 -1.74
N LEU A 157 -20.79 -7.82 -2.83
CA LEU A 157 -19.43 -7.27 -2.82
C LEU A 157 -19.38 -5.79 -3.23
N LEU A 158 -20.55 -5.13 -3.38
CA LEU A 158 -20.62 -3.74 -3.81
C LEU A 158 -19.78 -2.81 -2.94
N ASN A 159 -19.92 -2.91 -1.62
CA ASN A 159 -19.16 -2.07 -0.69
C ASN A 159 -17.65 -2.34 -0.79
N VAL A 160 -17.26 -3.59 -0.98
CA VAL A 160 -15.83 -3.97 -1.15
C VAL A 160 -15.21 -3.28 -2.36
N VAL A 161 -15.95 -3.18 -3.48
CA VAL A 161 -15.48 -2.50 -4.69
C VAL A 161 -15.41 -0.99 -4.48
N ILE A 162 -16.43 -0.38 -3.86
CA ILE A 162 -16.45 1.05 -3.55
C ILE A 162 -15.33 1.43 -2.57
N ASP A 163 -15.12 0.64 -1.53
CA ASP A 163 -14.07 0.88 -0.53
C ASP A 163 -12.67 0.78 -1.15
N ARG A 164 -12.51 -0.12 -2.14
CA ARG A 164 -11.21 -0.35 -2.77
C ARG A 164 -10.89 0.62 -3.90
N PHE A 165 -11.86 0.89 -4.78
CA PHE A 165 -11.64 1.64 -6.01
C PHE A 165 -12.28 3.04 -6.01
N GLY A 166 -13.08 3.33 -5.00
CA GLY A 166 -13.74 4.62 -4.83
C GLY A 166 -15.17 4.66 -5.38
N LYS A 167 -15.91 5.67 -4.92
CA LYS A 167 -17.33 5.87 -5.26
C LYS A 167 -17.55 6.23 -6.73
N ASP A 168 -16.51 6.75 -7.39
CA ASP A 168 -16.57 7.18 -8.79
C ASP A 168 -16.39 6.01 -9.77
N THR A 169 -16.20 4.79 -9.27
CA THR A 169 -16.11 3.58 -10.09
C THR A 169 -17.44 3.33 -10.78
N MET A 170 -17.42 3.32 -12.12
CA MET A 170 -18.63 3.04 -12.92
C MET A 170 -19.04 1.57 -12.74
N LEU A 171 -20.19 1.36 -12.12
CA LEU A 171 -20.78 0.05 -11.89
C LEU A 171 -21.94 -0.17 -12.85
N ILE A 172 -21.89 -1.22 -13.64
CA ILE A 172 -22.88 -1.56 -14.67
C ILE A 172 -23.62 -2.81 -14.22
N PRO A 173 -24.93 -2.73 -13.93
CA PRO A 173 -25.74 -3.91 -13.57
C PRO A 173 -25.65 -5.00 -14.64
N ASP A 174 -25.63 -6.26 -14.21
CA ASP A 174 -25.62 -7.45 -15.04
C ASP A 174 -26.61 -8.48 -14.47
N GLY A 175 -27.89 -8.24 -14.75
CA GLY A 175 -29.02 -8.91 -14.11
C GLY A 175 -29.29 -8.38 -12.68
N GLU A 176 -29.98 -9.18 -11.85
CA GLU A 176 -30.41 -8.77 -10.52
C GLU A 176 -29.34 -8.96 -9.44
N GLU A 177 -28.42 -9.90 -9.64
CA GLU A 177 -27.47 -10.36 -8.62
C GLU A 177 -26.04 -9.92 -8.89
N TRP A 178 -25.74 -9.39 -10.07
CA TRP A 178 -24.37 -9.14 -10.51
C TRP A 178 -24.19 -7.72 -11.03
N PHE A 179 -22.95 -7.26 -11.04
CA PHE A 179 -22.52 -6.03 -11.72
C PHE A 179 -21.13 -6.18 -12.31
N ASN A 180 -20.89 -5.42 -13.36
CA ASN A 180 -19.60 -5.33 -14.03
C ASN A 180 -18.98 -3.97 -13.76
N PHE A 181 -17.65 -3.92 -13.71
CA PHE A 181 -16.88 -2.68 -13.63
C PHE A 181 -15.50 -2.86 -14.26
N THR A 182 -14.89 -1.74 -14.63
CA THR A 182 -13.52 -1.72 -15.19
C THR A 182 -12.66 -0.79 -14.36
N VAL A 183 -11.48 -1.26 -13.99
CA VAL A 183 -10.50 -0.48 -13.23
C VAL A 183 -9.11 -0.67 -13.82
N LYS A 184 -8.32 0.39 -13.81
CA LYS A 184 -6.91 0.33 -14.18
C LYS A 184 -6.08 -0.02 -12.96
N VAL A 185 -5.44 -1.18 -12.96
CA VAL A 185 -4.73 -1.74 -11.80
C VAL A 185 -3.43 -2.44 -12.22
N ALA A 186 -2.40 -2.35 -11.38
CA ALA A 186 -1.17 -3.12 -11.54
C ALA A 186 -1.44 -4.60 -11.24
N ILE A 187 -1.14 -5.46 -12.21
CA ILE A 187 -1.33 -6.90 -12.06
C ILE A 187 -0.22 -7.46 -11.18
N SER A 188 -0.62 -8.06 -10.07
CA SER A 188 0.29 -8.64 -9.09
C SER A 188 -0.33 -9.89 -8.45
N PRO A 189 0.46 -10.78 -7.85
CA PRO A 189 -0.07 -11.93 -7.09
C PRO A 189 -1.06 -11.50 -6.00
N MET A 190 -0.87 -10.33 -5.40
CA MET A 190 -1.78 -9.81 -4.36
C MET A 190 -3.13 -9.39 -4.94
N PHE A 191 -3.15 -8.77 -6.12
CA PHE A 191 -4.38 -8.44 -6.82
C PHE A 191 -5.16 -9.72 -7.21
N LEU A 192 -4.47 -10.71 -7.77
CA LEU A 192 -5.09 -11.98 -8.15
C LEU A 192 -5.61 -12.74 -6.93
N SER A 193 -4.84 -12.82 -5.84
CA SER A 193 -5.25 -13.45 -4.60
C SER A 193 -6.47 -12.76 -3.97
N TRP A 194 -6.56 -11.43 -4.07
CA TRP A 194 -7.71 -10.68 -3.58
C TRP A 194 -8.99 -11.08 -4.33
N ILE A 195 -8.92 -11.26 -5.66
CA ILE A 195 -10.07 -11.71 -6.46
C ILE A 195 -10.43 -13.16 -6.11
N ILE A 196 -9.44 -14.05 -6.03
CA ILE A 196 -9.62 -15.47 -5.68
C ILE A 196 -10.28 -15.60 -4.31
N GLY A 197 -9.97 -14.71 -3.36
CA GLY A 197 -10.55 -14.70 -2.02
C GLY A 197 -12.08 -14.55 -1.98
N PHE A 198 -12.72 -14.06 -3.05
CA PHE A 198 -14.18 -13.98 -3.16
C PHE A 198 -14.82 -15.23 -3.75
N GLY A 199 -14.02 -16.21 -4.16
CA GLY A 199 -14.49 -17.46 -4.73
C GLY A 199 -15.39 -17.24 -5.95
N ALA A 200 -16.54 -17.93 -5.98
CA ALA A 200 -17.47 -17.85 -7.09
C ALA A 200 -18.18 -16.48 -7.25
N LYS A 201 -18.00 -15.56 -6.29
CA LYS A 201 -18.65 -14.24 -6.29
C LYS A 201 -17.88 -13.17 -7.09
N ALA A 202 -16.70 -13.49 -7.60
CA ALA A 202 -15.88 -12.58 -8.39
C ALA A 202 -15.28 -13.29 -9.60
N LYS A 203 -15.24 -12.60 -10.74
CA LYS A 203 -14.65 -13.13 -11.98
C LYS A 203 -13.99 -12.02 -12.77
N ILE A 204 -12.82 -12.30 -13.34
CA ILE A 204 -12.18 -11.47 -14.35
C ILE A 204 -12.82 -11.79 -15.70
N LEU A 205 -13.30 -10.77 -16.41
CA LEU A 205 -13.88 -10.89 -17.73
C LEU A 205 -12.88 -10.52 -18.84
N HIS A 206 -12.02 -9.52 -18.60
CA HIS A 206 -11.04 -9.03 -19.55
C HIS A 206 -9.89 -8.32 -18.84
N PRO A 207 -8.65 -8.39 -19.34
CA PRO A 207 -8.21 -9.19 -20.48
C PRO A 207 -8.09 -10.69 -20.14
N GLN A 208 -8.16 -11.54 -21.15
CA GLN A 208 -8.06 -12.99 -20.98
C GLN A 208 -6.73 -13.40 -20.34
N SER A 209 -5.63 -12.71 -20.67
CA SER A 209 -4.31 -12.96 -20.08
C SER A 209 -4.29 -12.83 -18.56
N VAL A 210 -5.05 -11.90 -17.99
CA VAL A 210 -5.16 -11.74 -16.53
C VAL A 210 -6.05 -12.83 -15.91
N ALA A 211 -7.11 -13.21 -16.61
CA ALA A 211 -7.94 -14.35 -16.19
C ALA A 211 -7.14 -15.67 -16.19
N ASP A 212 -6.27 -15.87 -17.18
CA ASP A 212 -5.40 -17.05 -17.28
C ASP A 212 -4.34 -17.06 -16.16
N GLN A 213 -3.74 -15.92 -15.83
CA GLN A 213 -2.85 -15.79 -14.68
C GLN A 213 -3.57 -16.12 -13.36
N CYS A 214 -4.80 -15.66 -13.19
CA CYS A 214 -5.62 -15.98 -12.02
C CYS A 214 -5.89 -17.49 -11.93
N LYS A 215 -6.26 -18.13 -13.05
CA LYS A 215 -6.45 -19.58 -13.14
C LYS A 215 -5.17 -20.34 -12.81
N GLN A 216 -4.03 -19.90 -13.35
CA GLN A 216 -2.73 -20.52 -13.10
C GLN A 216 -2.36 -20.48 -11.61
N LEU A 217 -2.54 -19.33 -10.97
CA LEU A 217 -2.31 -19.18 -9.52
C LEU A 217 -3.19 -20.13 -8.70
N CYS A 218 -4.46 -20.33 -9.09
CA CYS A 218 -5.33 -21.32 -8.45
C CYS A 218 -4.80 -22.74 -8.60
N LEU A 219 -4.36 -23.13 -9.80
CA LEU A 219 -3.83 -24.48 -10.08
C LEU A 219 -2.54 -24.73 -9.27
N GLU A 220 -1.65 -23.77 -9.22
CA GLU A 220 -0.42 -23.85 -8.42
C GLU A 220 -0.74 -24.00 -6.92
N ALA A 221 -1.70 -23.23 -6.40
CA ALA A 221 -2.14 -23.38 -5.02
C ALA A 221 -2.73 -24.77 -4.76
N MET A 222 -3.61 -25.26 -5.64
CA MET A 222 -4.23 -26.60 -5.48
C MET A 222 -3.19 -27.73 -5.51
N SER A 223 -2.08 -27.55 -6.24
CA SER A 223 -1.02 -28.57 -6.32
C SER A 223 -0.24 -28.76 -5.02
N GLN A 224 -0.41 -27.88 -4.03
CA GLN A 224 0.24 -27.97 -2.71
C GLN A 224 -0.58 -28.79 -1.71
N TYR A 225 -1.83 -29.14 -2.04
CA TYR A 225 -2.76 -29.90 -1.20
C TYR A 225 -3.22 -31.19 -1.93
#